data_63ef6827d79365eb34606b7860b92f46
#
_entry.id   63ef6827d79365eb34606b7860b92f46
#
_cell.length_a   1.000
_cell.length_b   1.000
_cell.length_c   1.000
_cell.angle_alpha   90.00
_cell.angle_beta   90.00
_cell.angle_gamma   90.00
#
_symmetry.space_group_name_H-M   'P 1'
#
loop_
_entity.id
_entity.type
_entity.pdbx_description
1 polymer ?
#
loop_
_entity_poly.entity_id
_entity_poly.type
_entity_poly.pdbx_seq_one_letter_code
_entity_poly.pdbx_strand_id
1 'polypeptide(L)'
;MEWCIPLQKLEVGKIQLGKLMNRPAREKKPVAPLAYIDGQVTMPVLTILLPHLTIDSYNPINGRLELQIDSSWISGKLMAIQTTLLEAICVHQSSWFGANHFSQEEILRFFQPMIENGKLHLYCPSTLQEKKKGQTGIRIWKEGNWIEGVRPGFLVQGQRVRVALQIQGISLQLGVDSNEWTGRSRLQHRILGILLQSPRRPECLIQSSEEPPHSPQ
;
A
#
# COMPACT_ATOMS: atom_id res chain seq x y z
N MET A 1 12.64 -11.20 -9.88
CA MET A 1 12.80 -10.78 -8.45
C MET A 1 12.29 -9.36 -8.37
N GLU A 2 11.17 -9.12 -7.65
CA GLU A 2 10.66 -7.76 -7.51
C GLU A 2 11.47 -7.06 -6.40
N TRP A 3 12.05 -5.92 -6.74
CA TRP A 3 12.79 -5.10 -5.78
C TRP A 3 11.80 -4.45 -4.83
N CYS A 4 12.00 -4.65 -3.53
CA CYS A 4 11.15 -4.07 -2.48
C CYS A 4 12.01 -3.18 -1.59
N ILE A 5 11.69 -1.88 -1.55
CA ILE A 5 12.42 -0.89 -0.77
C ILE A 5 11.76 -0.76 0.61
N PRO A 6 12.47 -0.99 1.72
CA PRO A 6 11.93 -0.67 3.04
C PRO A 6 11.55 0.82 3.12
N LEU A 7 10.36 1.14 3.65
CA LEU A 7 9.87 2.52 3.74
C LEU A 7 10.88 3.47 4.37
N GLN A 8 11.65 3.00 5.35
CA GLN A 8 12.71 3.78 6.00
C GLN A 8 13.80 4.23 5.04
N LYS A 9 14.17 3.37 4.07
CA LYS A 9 15.24 3.61 3.10
C LYS A 9 14.77 4.32 1.83
N LEU A 10 13.45 4.52 1.69
CA LEU A 10 12.90 5.16 0.51
C LEU A 10 13.27 6.64 0.47
N GLU A 11 13.82 7.11 -0.62
CA GLU A 11 14.08 8.52 -0.90
C GLU A 11 12.97 9.06 -1.80
N VAL A 12 12.10 9.89 -1.24
CA VAL A 12 10.90 10.38 -1.94
C VAL A 12 11.26 11.18 -3.20
N GLY A 13 12.35 11.96 -3.18
CA GLY A 13 12.83 12.73 -4.32
C GLY A 13 13.26 11.90 -5.54
N LYS A 14 13.41 10.57 -5.38
CA LYS A 14 13.71 9.64 -6.48
C LYS A 14 12.45 9.11 -7.17
N ILE A 15 11.26 9.50 -6.70
CA ILE A 15 9.99 9.11 -7.29
C ILE A 15 9.68 10.07 -8.44
N GLN A 16 9.37 9.52 -9.60
CA GLN A 16 9.00 10.29 -10.78
C GLN A 16 7.69 9.80 -11.36
N LEU A 17 6.89 10.72 -11.85
CA LEU A 17 5.65 10.41 -12.55
C LEU A 17 5.91 10.35 -14.05
N GLY A 18 5.49 9.26 -14.68
CA GLY A 18 5.63 9.08 -16.12
C GLY A 18 4.53 9.75 -16.93
N LYS A 19 4.60 9.60 -18.25
CA LYS A 19 3.55 10.12 -19.15
C LYS A 19 2.22 9.41 -18.88
N LEU A 20 1.13 10.18 -18.99
CA LEU A 20 -0.21 9.62 -18.88
C LEU A 20 -0.44 8.55 -19.93
N MET A 21 -0.85 7.37 -19.51
CA MET A 21 -1.19 6.27 -20.39
C MET A 21 -2.70 6.09 -20.44
N ASN A 22 -3.26 6.21 -21.64
CA ASN A 22 -4.64 5.83 -21.88
C ASN A 22 -4.74 4.31 -21.92
N ARG A 23 -5.45 3.72 -20.97
CA ARG A 23 -5.77 2.30 -21.01
C ARG A 23 -6.85 2.03 -22.05
N PRO A 24 -6.89 0.81 -22.67
CA PRO A 24 -7.89 0.50 -23.68
C PRO A 24 -9.30 0.76 -23.18
N ALA A 25 -10.22 1.07 -24.09
CA ALA A 25 -11.55 1.67 -23.92
C ALA A 25 -12.49 1.05 -22.86
N ARG A 26 -12.17 -0.10 -22.30
CA ARG A 26 -12.93 -0.72 -21.20
C ARG A 26 -12.63 -0.16 -19.82
N GLU A 27 -11.47 0.46 -19.62
CA GLU A 27 -11.09 1.10 -18.37
C GLU A 27 -10.98 2.62 -18.58
N LYS A 28 -12.08 3.36 -18.35
CA LYS A 28 -12.16 4.84 -18.44
C LYS A 28 -11.33 5.56 -17.38
N LYS A 29 -10.14 5.04 -17.04
CA LYS A 29 -9.27 5.60 -16.01
C LYS A 29 -7.84 5.63 -16.49
N PRO A 30 -7.41 6.72 -17.13
CA PRO A 30 -6.00 6.89 -17.47
C PRO A 30 -5.14 6.85 -16.21
N VAL A 31 -3.94 6.30 -16.34
CA VAL A 31 -2.99 6.17 -15.25
C VAL A 31 -1.69 6.83 -15.65
N ALA A 32 -1.20 7.73 -14.83
CA ALA A 32 0.16 8.19 -14.88
C ALA A 32 1.03 7.20 -14.07
N PRO A 33 1.86 6.38 -14.72
CA PRO A 33 2.68 5.38 -14.04
C PRO A 33 3.75 6.08 -13.22
N LEU A 34 4.22 5.38 -12.21
CA LEU A 34 5.25 5.86 -11.30
C LEU A 34 6.53 5.06 -11.53
N ALA A 35 7.66 5.74 -11.56
CA ALA A 35 8.98 5.12 -11.55
C ALA A 35 9.78 5.58 -10.33
N TYR A 36 10.70 4.75 -9.89
CA TYR A 36 11.71 5.11 -8.90
C TYR A 36 13.09 5.04 -9.56
N ILE A 37 13.85 6.15 -9.49
CA ILE A 37 15.14 6.27 -10.18
C ILE A 37 16.25 6.42 -9.14
N ASP A 38 17.13 5.42 -9.07
CA ASP A 38 18.28 5.42 -8.17
C ASP A 38 19.57 5.31 -8.98
N GLY A 39 20.21 6.44 -9.22
CA GLY A 39 21.38 6.53 -10.09
C GLY A 39 21.06 6.06 -11.52
N GLN A 40 21.68 4.97 -11.95
CA GLN A 40 21.44 4.37 -13.28
C GLN A 40 20.30 3.35 -13.29
N VAL A 41 19.75 3.01 -12.13
CA VAL A 41 18.69 2.01 -12.00
C VAL A 41 17.33 2.67 -12.04
N THR A 42 16.52 2.31 -13.03
CA THR A 42 15.12 2.73 -13.11
C THR A 42 14.21 1.56 -12.81
N MET A 43 13.43 1.68 -11.74
CA MET A 43 12.38 0.73 -11.39
C MET A 43 11.03 1.26 -11.92
N PRO A 44 10.40 0.58 -12.87
CA PRO A 44 9.17 1.07 -13.53
C PRO A 44 7.93 1.03 -12.64
N VAL A 45 8.05 0.47 -11.45
CA VAL A 45 7.04 0.46 -10.39
C VAL A 45 7.74 0.57 -9.05
N LEU A 46 7.12 1.26 -8.11
CA LEU A 46 7.64 1.40 -6.75
C LEU A 46 7.01 0.35 -5.85
N THR A 47 7.80 -0.60 -5.38
CA THR A 47 7.38 -1.55 -4.35
C THR A 47 8.04 -1.19 -3.03
N ILE A 48 7.23 -0.92 -2.02
CA ILE A 48 7.67 -0.56 -0.67
C ILE A 48 7.29 -1.64 0.35
N LEU A 49 8.18 -1.90 1.28
CA LEU A 49 7.90 -2.75 2.44
C LEU A 49 7.57 -1.84 3.63
N LEU A 50 6.32 -1.87 4.04
CA LEU A 50 5.87 -1.14 5.21
C LEU A 50 6.45 -1.75 6.49
N PRO A 51 6.67 -0.96 7.56
CA PRO A 51 6.97 -1.51 8.87
C PRO A 51 5.80 -2.34 9.40
N HIS A 52 5.94 -2.90 10.60
CA HIS A 52 4.81 -3.55 11.25
C HIS A 52 3.75 -2.52 11.63
N LEU A 53 2.54 -2.72 11.11
CA LEU A 53 1.35 -1.93 11.42
C LEU A 53 0.29 -2.85 12.02
N THR A 54 -0.62 -2.27 12.78
CA THR A 54 -1.74 -3.00 13.41
C THR A 54 -2.96 -2.94 12.51
N ILE A 55 -3.62 -4.07 12.29
CA ILE A 55 -4.91 -4.11 11.57
C ILE A 55 -5.97 -3.45 12.45
N ASP A 56 -6.55 -2.37 11.95
CA ASP A 56 -7.71 -1.74 12.58
C ASP A 56 -9.01 -2.44 12.14
N SER A 57 -9.17 -2.66 10.83
CA SER A 57 -10.31 -3.38 10.29
C SER A 57 -9.98 -4.07 8.95
N TYR A 58 -10.70 -5.14 8.64
CA TYR A 58 -10.71 -5.78 7.34
C TYR A 58 -12.11 -6.21 6.94
N ASN A 59 -12.56 -5.76 5.78
CA ASN A 59 -13.84 -6.17 5.21
C ASN A 59 -13.60 -7.07 3.97
N PRO A 60 -13.83 -8.38 4.08
CA PRO A 60 -13.59 -9.33 2.98
C PRO A 60 -14.56 -9.16 1.81
N ILE A 61 -15.72 -8.51 2.01
CA ILE A 61 -16.74 -8.32 0.95
C ILE A 61 -16.27 -7.29 -0.07
N ASN A 62 -15.74 -6.16 0.39
CA ASN A 62 -15.28 -5.08 -0.47
C ASN A 62 -13.74 -4.99 -0.57
N GLY A 63 -13.00 -5.79 0.21
CA GLY A 63 -11.54 -5.81 0.24
C GLY A 63 -10.91 -4.60 0.92
N ARG A 64 -11.64 -3.85 1.73
CA ARG A 64 -11.07 -2.71 2.47
C ARG A 64 -10.28 -3.21 3.66
N LEU A 65 -8.99 -2.88 3.68
CA LEU A 65 -8.06 -3.11 4.79
C LEU A 65 -7.62 -1.76 5.35
N GLU A 66 -7.81 -1.58 6.64
CA GLU A 66 -7.38 -0.40 7.39
C GLU A 66 -6.27 -0.78 8.36
N LEU A 67 -5.14 -0.08 8.26
CA LEU A 67 -4.00 -0.28 9.13
C LEU A 67 -3.77 0.98 9.96
N GLN A 68 -3.62 0.82 11.26
CA GLN A 68 -3.33 1.91 12.18
C GLN A 68 -1.87 2.36 12.05
N ILE A 69 -1.65 3.66 11.93
CA ILE A 69 -0.32 4.26 11.85
C ILE A 69 0.01 4.85 13.22
N ASP A 70 0.82 4.11 13.97
CA ASP A 70 1.20 4.49 15.35
C ASP A 70 2.41 5.43 15.42
N SER A 71 3.01 5.77 14.26
CA SER A 71 4.24 6.54 14.21
C SER A 71 4.18 7.70 13.24
N SER A 72 4.51 8.89 13.71
CA SER A 72 4.55 10.12 12.92
C SER A 72 5.53 10.05 11.74
N TRP A 73 6.65 9.32 11.86
CA TRP A 73 7.60 9.20 10.75
C TRP A 73 7.02 8.37 9.60
N ILE A 74 6.21 7.34 9.89
CA ILE A 74 5.54 6.52 8.87
C ILE A 74 4.50 7.38 8.13
N SER A 75 3.66 8.06 8.88
CA SER A 75 2.67 8.99 8.33
C SER A 75 3.34 10.06 7.49
N GLY A 76 4.37 10.73 8.02
CA GLY A 76 5.12 11.77 7.32
C GLY A 76 5.74 11.27 6.02
N LYS A 77 6.33 10.07 6.01
CA LYS A 77 6.94 9.49 4.80
C LYS A 77 5.90 9.16 3.72
N LEU A 78 4.77 8.56 4.11
CA LEU A 78 3.69 8.23 3.18
C LEU A 78 3.00 9.50 2.66
N MET A 79 2.81 10.50 3.51
CA MET A 79 2.30 11.81 3.08
C MET A 79 3.27 12.52 2.13
N ALA A 80 4.58 12.47 2.37
CA ALA A 80 5.57 13.03 1.46
C ALA A 80 5.50 12.39 0.06
N ILE A 81 5.31 11.06 -0.04
CA ILE A 81 5.06 10.40 -1.32
C ILE A 81 3.81 10.98 -2.00
N GLN A 82 2.72 11.11 -1.26
CA GLN A 82 1.47 11.65 -1.77
C GLN A 82 1.64 13.09 -2.25
N THR A 83 2.29 13.95 -1.47
CA THR A 83 2.52 15.35 -1.82
C THR A 83 3.37 15.49 -3.09
N THR A 84 4.48 14.74 -3.19
CA THR A 84 5.32 14.73 -4.40
C THR A 84 4.53 14.35 -5.65
N LEU A 85 3.62 13.39 -5.53
CA LEU A 85 2.78 12.96 -6.65
C LEU A 85 1.71 13.98 -7.00
N LEU A 86 1.14 14.70 -6.03
CA LEU A 86 0.18 15.79 -6.26
C LEU A 86 0.85 16.99 -6.93
N GLU A 87 2.06 17.36 -6.50
CA GLU A 87 2.87 18.40 -7.14
C GLU A 87 3.16 18.04 -8.60
N ALA A 88 3.50 16.77 -8.87
CA ALA A 88 3.72 16.30 -10.23
C ALA A 88 2.45 16.37 -11.09
N ILE A 89 1.25 16.11 -10.55
CA ILE A 89 -0.01 16.32 -11.26
C ILE A 89 -0.16 17.81 -11.63
N CYS A 90 0.07 18.72 -10.70
CA CYS A 90 -0.02 20.16 -10.94
C CYS A 90 0.90 20.60 -12.10
N VAL A 91 2.10 20.05 -12.18
CA VAL A 91 3.06 20.38 -13.25
C VAL A 91 2.63 19.79 -14.59
N HIS A 92 2.11 18.56 -14.60
CA HIS A 92 1.86 17.82 -15.84
C HIS A 92 0.43 17.97 -16.39
N GLN A 93 -0.52 18.51 -15.62
CA GLN A 93 -1.92 18.57 -16.02
C GLN A 93 -2.14 19.24 -17.39
N SER A 94 -1.41 20.32 -17.69
CA SER A 94 -1.52 21.03 -18.99
C SER A 94 -1.15 20.13 -20.16
N SER A 95 -0.09 19.34 -20.01
CA SER A 95 0.37 18.42 -21.04
C SER A 95 -0.56 17.20 -21.19
N TRP A 96 -1.33 16.87 -20.15
CA TRP A 96 -2.24 15.73 -20.16
C TRP A 96 -3.65 16.07 -20.64
N PHE A 97 -4.15 17.27 -20.29
CA PHE A 97 -5.55 17.63 -20.46
C PHE A 97 -5.77 18.94 -21.25
N GLY A 98 -4.69 19.56 -21.75
CA GLY A 98 -4.80 20.82 -22.48
C GLY A 98 -5.22 21.98 -21.59
N ALA A 99 -6.30 22.69 -21.98
CA ALA A 99 -6.72 23.93 -21.32
C ALA A 99 -7.44 23.75 -19.97
N ASN A 100 -7.83 22.54 -19.59
CA ASN A 100 -8.51 22.29 -18.32
C ASN A 100 -7.50 22.24 -17.17
N HIS A 101 -7.32 23.40 -16.53
CA HIS A 101 -6.42 23.56 -15.40
C HIS A 101 -7.21 23.61 -14.10
N PHE A 102 -6.89 22.70 -13.19
CA PHE A 102 -7.33 22.77 -11.80
C PHE A 102 -6.25 23.50 -10.98
N SER A 103 -6.68 24.33 -10.04
CA SER A 103 -5.77 24.90 -9.05
C SER A 103 -5.20 23.80 -8.14
N GLN A 104 -4.09 24.09 -7.48
CA GLN A 104 -3.51 23.14 -6.53
C GLN A 104 -4.50 22.79 -5.41
N GLU A 105 -5.30 23.75 -4.95
CA GLU A 105 -6.31 23.54 -3.91
C GLU A 105 -7.41 22.58 -4.38
N GLU A 106 -7.87 22.71 -5.63
CA GLU A 106 -8.87 21.82 -6.21
C GLU A 106 -8.32 20.41 -6.39
N ILE A 107 -7.07 20.26 -6.85
CA ILE A 107 -6.41 18.95 -6.98
C ILE A 107 -6.31 18.28 -5.62
N LEU A 108 -5.89 19.01 -4.58
CA LEU A 108 -5.85 18.49 -3.21
C LEU A 108 -7.25 18.09 -2.71
N ARG A 109 -8.26 18.93 -2.95
CA ARG A 109 -9.64 18.67 -2.51
C ARG A 109 -10.25 17.44 -3.17
N PHE A 110 -9.91 17.19 -4.44
CA PHE A 110 -10.48 16.08 -5.20
C PHE A 110 -9.61 14.80 -5.15
N PHE A 111 -8.44 14.89 -4.53
CA PHE A 111 -7.59 13.72 -4.35
C PHE A 111 -8.15 12.80 -3.26
N GLN A 112 -8.24 11.51 -3.57
CA GLN A 112 -8.58 10.50 -2.57
C GLN A 112 -7.31 10.10 -1.80
N PRO A 113 -7.14 10.52 -0.55
CA PRO A 113 -5.95 10.21 0.24
C PRO A 113 -5.89 8.72 0.57
N MET A 114 -4.66 8.21 0.67
CA MET A 114 -4.40 6.86 1.14
C MET A 114 -4.37 6.80 2.68
N ILE A 115 -4.10 7.94 3.31
CA ILE A 115 -4.08 8.10 4.77
C ILE A 115 -5.16 9.06 5.18
N GLU A 116 -6.01 8.64 6.09
CA GLU A 116 -7.06 9.46 6.67
C GLU A 116 -7.24 9.08 8.14
N ASN A 117 -7.35 10.08 9.01
CA ASN A 117 -7.55 9.90 10.46
C ASN A 117 -6.55 8.93 11.13
N GLY A 118 -5.26 9.01 10.75
CA GLY A 118 -4.21 8.14 11.30
C GLY A 118 -4.25 6.69 10.82
N LYS A 119 -5.08 6.39 9.81
CA LYS A 119 -5.22 5.06 9.23
C LYS A 119 -4.76 5.04 7.78
N LEU A 120 -4.11 3.97 7.38
CA LEU A 120 -3.75 3.67 6.01
C LEU A 120 -4.84 2.78 5.39
N HIS A 121 -5.47 3.28 4.32
CA HIS A 121 -6.53 2.58 3.60
C HIS A 121 -5.97 1.85 2.39
N LEU A 122 -6.07 0.52 2.40
CA LEU A 122 -5.58 -0.34 1.34
C LEU A 122 -6.71 -1.19 0.74
N TYR A 123 -6.54 -1.56 -0.52
CA TYR A 123 -7.40 -2.54 -1.17
C TYR A 123 -6.73 -3.92 -1.12
N CYS A 124 -7.35 -4.84 -0.40
CA CYS A 124 -6.90 -6.20 -0.17
C CYS A 124 -8.03 -7.17 -0.53
N PRO A 125 -8.18 -7.53 -1.82
CA PRO A 125 -9.28 -8.38 -2.26
C PRO A 125 -9.19 -9.78 -1.63
N SER A 126 -10.33 -10.35 -1.29
CA SER A 126 -10.43 -11.74 -0.85
C SER A 126 -10.20 -12.70 -2.02
N THR A 127 -9.84 -13.95 -1.71
CA THR A 127 -9.65 -15.02 -2.70
C THR A 127 -10.84 -15.17 -3.66
N LEU A 128 -12.06 -14.95 -3.17
CA LEU A 128 -13.27 -15.00 -4.00
C LEU A 128 -13.33 -13.85 -5.02
N GLN A 129 -12.88 -12.66 -4.62
CA GLN A 129 -12.85 -11.50 -5.52
C GLN A 129 -11.71 -11.62 -6.55
N GLU A 130 -10.56 -12.16 -6.16
CA GLU A 130 -9.43 -12.40 -7.06
C GLU A 130 -9.77 -13.39 -8.16
N LYS A 131 -10.42 -14.51 -7.84
CA LYS A 131 -10.88 -15.50 -8.82
C LYS A 131 -11.83 -14.91 -9.86
N LYS A 132 -12.72 -14.01 -9.44
CA LYS A 132 -13.65 -13.33 -10.36
C LYS A 132 -12.95 -12.38 -11.32
N LYS A 133 -11.78 -11.82 -10.94
CA LYS A 133 -11.05 -10.83 -11.73
C LYS A 133 -9.86 -11.42 -12.51
N GLY A 134 -9.57 -12.72 -12.39
CA GLY A 134 -8.41 -13.35 -13.01
C GLY A 134 -7.07 -12.79 -12.51
N GLN A 135 -7.05 -12.20 -11.34
CA GLN A 135 -5.84 -11.60 -10.76
C GLN A 135 -5.04 -12.66 -10.00
N THR A 136 -3.71 -12.58 -10.11
CA THR A 136 -2.81 -13.37 -9.26
C THR A 136 -2.96 -12.94 -7.80
N GLY A 137 -3.15 -13.91 -6.92
CA GLY A 137 -3.48 -13.70 -5.53
C GLY A 137 -2.40 -12.97 -4.73
N ILE A 138 -2.85 -12.32 -3.67
CA ILE A 138 -1.98 -11.77 -2.63
C ILE A 138 -1.36 -12.94 -1.87
N ARG A 139 -0.04 -12.90 -1.66
CA ARG A 139 0.67 -13.89 -0.86
C ARG A 139 0.65 -13.51 0.60
N ILE A 140 0.28 -14.43 1.48
CA ILE A 140 0.33 -14.27 2.93
C ILE A 140 1.38 -15.21 3.50
N TRP A 141 2.34 -14.64 4.25
CA TRP A 141 3.28 -15.42 5.03
C TRP A 141 2.71 -15.67 6.42
N LYS A 142 2.45 -16.94 6.73
CA LYS A 142 1.93 -17.36 8.02
C LYS A 142 2.65 -18.64 8.47
N GLU A 143 3.19 -18.63 9.70
CA GLU A 143 3.78 -19.80 10.34
C GLU A 143 4.84 -20.54 9.48
N GLY A 144 5.72 -19.76 8.83
CA GLY A 144 6.79 -20.32 8.01
C GLY A 144 6.40 -20.72 6.59
N ASN A 145 5.16 -20.49 6.17
CA ASN A 145 4.67 -20.86 4.83
C ASN A 145 4.03 -19.68 4.08
N TRP A 146 4.18 -19.68 2.76
CA TRP A 146 3.43 -18.82 1.87
C TRP A 146 2.08 -19.45 1.53
N ILE A 147 1.03 -18.68 1.72
CA ILE A 147 -0.34 -19.07 1.38
C ILE A 147 -0.82 -18.09 0.31
N GLU A 148 -1.35 -18.61 -0.79
CA GLU A 148 -1.95 -17.78 -1.83
C GLU A 148 -3.39 -17.40 -1.48
N GLY A 149 -3.67 -16.11 -1.65
CA GLY A 149 -4.98 -15.53 -1.43
C GLY A 149 -5.32 -15.22 0.02
N VAL A 150 -6.18 -14.22 0.17
CA VAL A 150 -6.67 -13.77 1.49
C VAL A 150 -7.98 -14.50 1.79
N ARG A 151 -7.97 -15.36 2.81
CA ARG A 151 -9.17 -16.05 3.31
C ARG A 151 -9.79 -15.28 4.49
N PRO A 152 -11.11 -15.37 4.68
CA PRO A 152 -11.74 -14.88 5.90
C PRO A 152 -11.02 -15.44 7.14
N GLY A 153 -10.80 -14.59 8.14
CA GLY A 153 -10.13 -14.97 9.38
C GLY A 153 -8.60 -14.91 9.37
N PHE A 154 -7.95 -14.65 8.22
CA PHE A 154 -6.49 -14.42 8.20
C PHE A 154 -6.11 -13.03 8.71
N LEU A 155 -6.91 -12.02 8.37
CA LEU A 155 -6.68 -10.64 8.77
C LEU A 155 -7.67 -10.28 9.88
N VAL A 156 -7.19 -10.26 11.11
CA VAL A 156 -8.00 -10.00 12.31
C VAL A 156 -7.58 -8.67 12.93
N GLN A 157 -8.56 -7.93 13.43
CA GLN A 157 -8.33 -6.68 14.16
C GLN A 157 -7.31 -6.89 15.30
N GLY A 158 -6.41 -5.93 15.49
CA GLY A 158 -5.35 -5.98 16.50
C GLY A 158 -4.11 -6.80 16.08
N GLN A 159 -4.17 -7.55 15.00
CA GLN A 159 -3.02 -8.32 14.49
C GLN A 159 -1.99 -7.38 13.85
N ARG A 160 -0.70 -7.65 14.12
CA ARG A 160 0.39 -6.90 13.49
C ARG A 160 0.82 -7.55 12.18
N VAL A 161 0.97 -6.72 11.16
CA VAL A 161 1.31 -7.16 9.80
C VAL A 161 2.40 -6.28 9.18
N ARG A 162 3.20 -6.86 8.29
CA ARG A 162 4.00 -6.10 7.33
C ARG A 162 3.42 -6.29 5.95
N VAL A 163 3.30 -5.21 5.21
CA VAL A 163 2.70 -5.23 3.86
C VAL A 163 3.75 -4.84 2.83
N ALA A 164 3.92 -5.67 1.80
CA ALA A 164 4.62 -5.31 0.59
C ALA A 164 3.61 -4.64 -0.36
N LEU A 165 3.74 -3.32 -0.51
CA LEU A 165 2.83 -2.46 -1.24
C LEU A 165 3.49 -1.98 -2.53
N GLN A 166 2.90 -2.30 -3.67
CA GLN A 166 3.31 -1.78 -4.97
C GLN A 166 2.47 -0.55 -5.30
N ILE A 167 3.13 0.58 -5.48
CA ILE A 167 2.52 1.82 -5.96
C ILE A 167 2.70 1.87 -7.47
N GLN A 168 1.60 1.85 -8.21
CA GLN A 168 1.60 1.73 -9.67
C GLN A 168 1.55 3.08 -10.37
N GLY A 169 1.08 4.12 -9.69
CA GLY A 169 0.92 5.45 -10.24
C GLY A 169 -0.31 6.17 -9.71
N ILE A 170 -0.75 7.16 -10.44
CA ILE A 170 -1.97 7.91 -10.13
C ILE A 170 -3.02 7.62 -11.19
N SER A 171 -4.18 7.16 -10.76
CA SER A 171 -5.34 7.04 -11.65
C SER A 171 -6.17 8.32 -11.59
N LEU A 172 -6.55 8.80 -12.77
CA LEU A 172 -7.36 9.99 -12.97
C LEU A 172 -8.77 9.57 -13.38
N GLN A 173 -9.78 10.25 -12.86
CA GLN A 173 -11.16 9.95 -13.22
C GLN A 173 -11.62 10.90 -14.33
N LEU A 174 -12.01 10.33 -15.47
CA LEU A 174 -12.64 11.08 -16.55
C LEU A 174 -14.16 11.15 -16.35
N GLY A 175 -14.77 12.17 -16.92
CA GLY A 175 -16.23 12.30 -17.01
C GLY A 175 -16.85 11.10 -17.74
N VAL A 176 -18.12 10.83 -17.46
CA VAL A 176 -18.83 9.67 -18.03
C VAL A 176 -19.03 9.87 -19.54
N ASP A 177 -19.36 11.08 -19.96
CA ASP A 177 -19.70 11.45 -21.33
C ASP A 177 -18.65 12.33 -22.02
N SER A 178 -17.65 12.80 -21.26
CA SER A 178 -16.53 13.55 -21.76
C SER A 178 -15.22 12.81 -21.43
N ASN A 179 -14.22 12.96 -22.30
CA ASN A 179 -12.86 12.49 -21.99
C ASN A 179 -12.10 13.51 -21.12
N GLU A 180 -12.81 14.45 -20.51
CA GLU A 180 -12.24 15.49 -19.66
C GLU A 180 -11.98 14.95 -18.26
N TRP A 181 -10.86 15.38 -17.67
CA TRP A 181 -10.55 15.06 -16.30
C TRP A 181 -11.50 15.80 -15.33
N THR A 182 -12.06 15.09 -14.37
CA THR A 182 -12.99 15.64 -13.37
C THR A 182 -12.29 16.28 -12.16
N GLY A 183 -10.96 16.39 -12.17
CA GLY A 183 -10.16 16.77 -11.02
C GLY A 183 -9.90 15.62 -10.04
N ARG A 184 -10.72 14.57 -10.05
CA ARG A 184 -10.60 13.44 -9.12
C ARG A 184 -9.43 12.55 -9.50
N SER A 185 -8.60 12.27 -8.49
CA SER A 185 -7.43 11.40 -8.63
C SER A 185 -7.23 10.56 -7.37
N ARG A 186 -6.55 9.44 -7.53
CA ARG A 186 -6.16 8.57 -6.41
C ARG A 186 -4.88 7.82 -6.71
N LEU A 187 -4.16 7.48 -5.65
CA LEU A 187 -3.02 6.59 -5.75
C LEU A 187 -3.50 5.18 -6.11
N GLN A 188 -2.98 4.64 -7.20
CA GLN A 188 -3.23 3.26 -7.58
C GLN A 188 -2.16 2.38 -6.94
N HIS A 189 -2.60 1.46 -6.11
CA HIS A 189 -1.71 0.54 -5.41
C HIS A 189 -2.22 -0.90 -5.47
N ARG A 190 -1.29 -1.82 -5.25
CA ARG A 190 -1.56 -3.25 -5.13
C ARG A 190 -0.76 -3.84 -3.99
N ILE A 191 -1.39 -4.67 -3.19
CA ILE A 191 -0.69 -5.48 -2.18
C ILE A 191 -0.10 -6.70 -2.89
N LEU A 192 1.21 -6.91 -2.75
CA LEU A 192 1.91 -8.08 -3.28
C LEU A 192 1.99 -9.21 -2.25
N GLY A 193 2.14 -8.83 -0.99
CA GLY A 193 2.21 -9.80 0.10
C GLY A 193 1.98 -9.19 1.46
N ILE A 194 1.57 -10.02 2.39
CA ILE A 194 1.35 -9.66 3.79
C ILE A 194 2.08 -10.69 4.66
N LEU A 195 2.93 -10.20 5.56
CA LEU A 195 3.57 -11.01 6.57
C LEU A 195 2.80 -10.85 7.88
N LEU A 196 2.20 -11.94 8.35
CA LEU A 196 1.54 -11.98 9.64
C LEU A 196 2.61 -12.17 10.73
N GLN A 197 2.62 -11.29 11.71
CA GLN A 197 3.47 -11.50 12.87
C GLN A 197 2.83 -12.58 13.75
N SER A 198 3.55 -13.67 13.98
CA SER A 198 3.12 -14.67 14.96
C SER A 198 3.01 -14.02 16.34
N PRO A 199 1.95 -14.30 17.11
CA PRO A 199 1.91 -13.86 18.50
C PRO A 199 3.17 -14.40 19.20
N ARG A 200 3.89 -13.51 19.89
CA ARG A 200 4.99 -13.99 20.75
C ARG A 200 4.38 -14.96 21.72
N ARG A 201 4.81 -16.21 21.70
CA ARG A 201 4.49 -17.14 22.79
C ARG A 201 5.06 -16.47 24.05
N PRO A 202 4.27 -16.29 25.12
CA PRO A 202 4.86 -15.91 26.38
C PRO A 202 5.90 -17.00 26.67
N GLU A 203 7.16 -16.58 26.84
CA GLU A 203 8.18 -17.47 27.37
C GLU A 203 7.66 -17.84 28.75
N CYS A 204 7.15 -19.07 28.91
CA CYS A 204 6.92 -19.65 30.20
C CYS A 204 8.31 -19.74 30.86
N LEU A 205 8.61 -18.80 31.71
CA LEU A 205 9.67 -18.90 32.70
C LEU A 205 9.22 -19.97 33.71
N ILE A 206 9.27 -21.23 33.30
CA ILE A 206 9.32 -22.34 34.27
C ILE A 206 10.72 -22.26 34.84
N GLN A 207 10.85 -21.51 35.94
CA GLN A 207 11.97 -21.68 36.82
C GLN A 207 11.81 -23.09 37.39
N SER A 208 12.54 -24.05 36.84
CA SER A 208 12.80 -25.29 37.47
C SER A 208 13.56 -24.96 38.76
N SER A 209 12.87 -24.92 39.88
CA SER A 209 13.47 -24.98 41.20
C SER A 209 14.12 -26.36 41.31
N GLU A 210 15.39 -26.46 40.93
CA GLU A 210 16.24 -27.57 41.31
C GLU A 210 16.43 -27.46 42.82
N GLU A 211 15.72 -28.32 43.58
CA GLU A 211 16.04 -28.55 44.97
C GLU A 211 17.45 -29.14 45.05
N PRO A 212 18.31 -28.59 45.92
CA PRO A 212 19.65 -29.21 46.12
C PRO A 212 19.52 -30.58 46.71
N PRO A 213 20.38 -31.58 46.33
CA PRO A 213 20.34 -32.92 46.87
C PRO A 213 20.69 -32.90 48.35
N HIS A 214 19.80 -33.51 49.17
CA HIS A 214 20.08 -33.77 50.56
C HIS A 214 21.27 -34.73 50.67
N SER A 215 22.33 -34.32 51.32
CA SER A 215 23.45 -35.18 51.69
C SER A 215 23.01 -36.13 52.82
N PRO A 216 23.23 -37.45 52.72
CA PRO A 216 23.00 -38.35 53.83
C PRO A 216 24.13 -38.24 54.88
N GLN A 217 23.75 -38.23 56.14
CA GLN A 217 24.63 -38.39 57.29
C GLN A 217 25.08 -39.84 57.47
#